data_80a6f206ce53ff2dc10585323316957a
#
_entry.id   80a6f206ce53ff2dc10585323316957a
#
_cell.length_a   1.000
_cell.length_b   1.000
_cell.length_c   1.000
_cell.angle_alpha   90.00
_cell.angle_beta   90.00
_cell.angle_gamma   90.00
#
_symmetry.space_group_name_H-M   'P 1'
#
loop_
_entity.id
_entity.type
_entity.pdbx_description
1 polymer ?
#
loop_
_entity_poly.entity_id
_entity_poly.type
_entity_poly.pdbx_seq_one_letter_code
_entity_poly.pdbx_strand_id
1 'polypeptide(L)'
;MELLKLNELTKKKLDETYVVVYAIKNEVNIKKADIIEKNDIYTLIGVDIKGIRHLLNIYADRINNNHFWLDVFEGLKSRGVKNILFLSVDDNKNMKRTAKIAFPNITFTDSLTSIYPKFYKYISERSSKNIAGKIKELYVQKTLDDYKKVFKNFTEKYNNVIHQHLIKKYLNNIENTYKYSQNIRNLLFKHSANIQYYDKIRLTFDNTTYINSFDDLFRELDDNKYKYFGYTSFQKKEWTLILNDLIQIYPEIEFI
;
A
#
# COMPACT_ATOMS: atom_id res chain seq x y z
N MET A 1 -21.13 15.25 -4.44
CA MET A 1 -19.86 14.55 -4.08
C MET A 1 -20.20 13.68 -2.86
N GLU A 2 -20.53 12.43 -3.08
CA GLU A 2 -20.74 11.50 -1.98
C GLU A 2 -19.40 10.86 -1.64
N LEU A 3 -18.77 11.30 -0.57
CA LEU A 3 -17.84 10.49 0.20
C LEU A 3 -18.68 9.33 0.75
N LEU A 4 -18.63 8.20 0.07
CA LEU A 4 -19.32 6.99 0.49
C LEU A 4 -18.68 6.52 1.80
N LYS A 5 -19.34 6.87 2.88
CA LYS A 5 -18.92 6.59 4.24
C LYS A 5 -19.52 5.24 4.62
N LEU A 6 -18.69 4.22 4.76
CA LEU A 6 -19.05 3.08 5.59
C LEU A 6 -19.33 3.63 7.00
N ASN A 7 -20.60 3.76 7.34
CA ASN A 7 -21.06 4.52 8.52
C ASN A 7 -20.40 4.10 9.84
N GLU A 8 -19.98 2.85 9.98
CA GLU A 8 -19.30 2.36 11.18
C GLU A 8 -17.79 2.61 11.15
N LEU A 9 -17.12 2.41 10.01
CA LEU A 9 -15.66 2.62 9.92
C LEU A 9 -15.28 4.08 10.06
N THR A 10 -16.14 5.01 9.59
CA THR A 10 -15.86 6.45 9.69
C THR A 10 -16.03 7.02 11.10
N LYS A 11 -16.73 6.32 11.99
CA LYS A 11 -16.96 6.74 13.38
C LYS A 11 -15.95 6.14 14.35
N LYS A 12 -15.24 5.07 13.95
CA LYS A 12 -14.30 4.38 14.83
C LYS A 12 -13.10 5.28 15.14
N LYS A 13 -12.80 5.47 16.42
CA LYS A 13 -11.53 6.09 16.86
C LYS A 13 -10.37 5.25 16.34
N LEU A 14 -9.36 5.92 15.84
CA LEU A 14 -8.13 5.31 15.33
C LEU A 14 -6.99 5.51 16.34
N ASP A 15 -5.93 4.71 16.20
CA ASP A 15 -4.72 4.88 16.96
C ASP A 15 -3.99 6.18 16.53
N GLU A 16 -3.23 6.76 17.44
CA GLU A 16 -2.56 8.04 17.20
C GLU A 16 -1.42 7.91 16.19
N THR A 17 -0.75 6.75 16.16
CA THR A 17 0.44 6.53 15.32
C THR A 17 0.31 5.25 14.52
N TYR A 18 0.47 5.38 13.20
CA TYR A 18 0.62 4.26 12.27
C TYR A 18 2.04 4.23 11.71
N VAL A 19 2.73 3.11 11.93
CA VAL A 19 4.09 2.89 11.43
C VAL A 19 4.10 2.89 9.90
N VAL A 20 3.13 2.22 9.29
CA VAL A 20 2.95 2.26 7.84
C VAL A 20 1.46 2.26 7.50
N VAL A 21 1.11 3.08 6.52
CA VAL A 21 -0.22 3.05 5.88
C VAL A 21 -0.02 2.63 4.43
N TYR A 22 -0.80 1.65 4.01
CA TYR A 22 -0.84 1.17 2.64
C TYR A 22 -2.08 1.73 1.95
N ALA A 23 -1.88 2.47 0.87
CA ALA A 23 -2.94 2.94 0.00
C ALA A 23 -3.03 2.02 -1.23
N ILE A 24 -4.01 1.14 -1.24
CA ILE A 24 -4.20 0.14 -2.28
C ILE A 24 -5.28 0.63 -3.24
N LYS A 25 -4.90 0.78 -4.51
CA LYS A 25 -5.83 1.16 -5.58
C LYS A 25 -6.34 -0.09 -6.30
N ASN A 26 -7.65 -0.18 -6.46
CA ASN A 26 -8.33 -1.15 -7.32
C ASN A 26 -9.23 -0.42 -8.30
N GLU A 27 -9.40 -0.98 -9.50
CA GLU A 27 -10.37 -0.50 -10.49
C GLU A 27 -11.56 -1.45 -10.51
N VAL A 28 -12.76 -0.92 -10.39
CA VAL A 28 -14.00 -1.70 -10.45
C VAL A 28 -15.00 -1.10 -11.41
N ASN A 29 -15.76 -1.96 -12.07
CA ASN A 29 -16.86 -1.55 -12.91
C ASN A 29 -18.14 -1.51 -12.06
N ILE A 30 -18.81 -0.37 -12.02
CA ILE A 30 -20.07 -0.20 -11.31
C ILE A 30 -21.16 0.07 -12.32
N LYS A 31 -22.24 -0.72 -12.27
CA LYS A 31 -23.40 -0.53 -13.13
C LYS A 31 -24.32 0.51 -12.48
N LYS A 32 -24.62 1.59 -13.22
CA LYS A 32 -25.62 2.59 -12.85
C LYS A 32 -26.65 2.66 -13.97
N ALA A 33 -27.84 2.19 -13.68
CA ALA A 33 -28.87 1.97 -14.69
C ALA A 33 -28.30 1.09 -15.85
N ASP A 34 -28.22 1.60 -17.06
CA ASP A 34 -27.70 0.88 -18.23
C ASP A 34 -26.25 1.22 -18.57
N ILE A 35 -25.58 2.03 -17.74
CA ILE A 35 -24.19 2.47 -17.98
C ILE A 35 -23.26 1.76 -17.01
N ILE A 36 -22.20 1.18 -17.53
CA ILE A 36 -21.10 0.62 -16.74
C ILE A 36 -20.01 1.69 -16.64
N GLU A 37 -19.73 2.13 -15.42
CA GLU A 37 -18.71 3.13 -15.14
C GLU A 37 -17.52 2.51 -14.41
N LYS A 38 -16.31 2.78 -14.89
CA LYS A 38 -15.08 2.42 -14.23
C LYS A 38 -14.79 3.39 -13.10
N ASN A 39 -14.56 2.85 -11.90
CA ASN A 39 -14.27 3.64 -10.70
C ASN A 39 -12.98 3.16 -10.04
N ASP A 40 -12.23 4.11 -9.49
CA ASP A 40 -11.07 3.84 -8.65
C ASP A 40 -11.52 3.68 -7.20
N ILE A 41 -11.11 2.58 -6.57
CA ILE A 41 -11.34 2.33 -5.15
C ILE A 41 -10.00 2.31 -4.42
N TYR A 42 -9.90 3.08 -3.37
CA TYR A 42 -8.73 3.15 -2.52
C TYR A 42 -9.04 2.57 -1.15
N THR A 43 -8.30 1.54 -0.79
CA THR A 43 -8.35 0.94 0.55
C THR A 43 -7.15 1.38 1.34
N LEU A 44 -7.36 1.98 2.52
CA LEU A 44 -6.28 2.38 3.42
C LEU A 44 -6.17 1.36 4.56
N ILE A 45 -5.01 0.72 4.66
CA ILE A 45 -4.67 -0.24 5.72
C ILE A 45 -3.50 0.31 6.51
N GLY A 46 -3.68 0.52 7.81
CA GLY A 46 -2.63 0.97 8.72
C GLY A 46 -2.07 -0.18 9.56
N VAL A 47 -0.78 -0.13 9.85
CA VAL A 47 -0.12 -0.96 10.87
C VAL A 47 0.24 -0.06 12.03
N ASP A 48 -0.33 -0.32 13.20
CA ASP A 48 -0.08 0.45 14.42
C ASP A 48 1.29 0.12 15.04
N ILE A 49 1.60 0.78 16.15
CA ILE A 49 2.85 0.56 16.91
C ILE A 49 2.95 -0.83 17.55
N LYS A 50 1.84 -1.55 17.68
CA LYS A 50 1.80 -2.93 18.20
C LYS A 50 1.98 -3.98 17.11
N GLY A 51 2.09 -3.54 15.83
CA GLY A 51 2.16 -4.42 14.68
C GLY A 51 0.80 -4.99 14.27
N ILE A 52 -0.29 -4.39 14.72
CA ILE A 52 -1.65 -4.81 14.36
C ILE A 52 -2.10 -4.04 13.13
N ARG A 53 -2.74 -4.75 12.20
CA ARG A 53 -3.29 -4.17 10.99
C ARG A 53 -4.73 -3.75 11.18
N HIS A 54 -5.05 -2.57 10.72
CA HIS A 54 -6.37 -1.98 10.78
C HIS A 54 -6.83 -1.51 9.40
N LEU A 55 -8.08 -1.79 9.08
CA LEU A 55 -8.75 -1.10 7.97
C LEU A 55 -9.06 0.32 8.44
N LEU A 56 -8.41 1.30 7.86
CA LEU A 56 -8.64 2.71 8.21
C LEU A 56 -9.87 3.25 7.52
N ASN A 57 -9.99 3.01 6.22
CA ASN A 57 -11.20 3.29 5.43
C ASN A 57 -11.08 2.74 4.00
N ILE A 58 -12.21 2.81 3.29
CA ILE A 58 -12.31 2.54 1.86
C ILE A 58 -12.93 3.77 1.22
N TYR A 59 -12.34 4.23 0.13
CA TYR A 59 -12.78 5.41 -0.60
C TYR A 59 -12.98 5.07 -2.07
N ALA A 60 -14.05 5.59 -2.64
CA ALA A 60 -14.28 5.50 -4.06
C ALA A 60 -14.23 6.91 -4.66
N ASP A 61 -13.45 7.11 -5.69
CA ASP A 61 -13.33 8.41 -6.36
C ASP A 61 -13.19 8.27 -7.86
N ARG A 62 -13.84 9.19 -8.58
CA ARG A 62 -13.71 9.34 -10.02
C ARG A 62 -12.69 10.41 -10.41
N ILE A 63 -12.43 11.36 -9.54
CA ILE A 63 -11.73 12.60 -9.89
C ILE A 63 -10.30 12.63 -9.40
N ASN A 64 -9.95 11.86 -8.34
CA ASN A 64 -8.60 11.76 -7.78
C ASN A 64 -7.89 13.12 -7.68
N ASN A 65 -8.55 14.13 -7.10
CA ASN A 65 -8.02 15.48 -6.95
C ASN A 65 -7.46 15.75 -5.55
N ASN A 66 -6.87 16.94 -5.36
CA ASN A 66 -6.29 17.32 -4.07
C ASN A 66 -7.36 17.47 -2.97
N HIS A 67 -8.57 17.98 -3.29
CA HIS A 67 -9.64 18.15 -2.30
C HIS A 67 -10.08 16.81 -1.73
N PHE A 68 -10.30 15.83 -2.59
CA PHE A 68 -10.64 14.47 -2.17
C PHE A 68 -9.62 13.91 -1.17
N TRP A 69 -8.31 13.99 -1.50
CA TRP A 69 -7.27 13.47 -0.62
C TRP A 69 -7.09 14.29 0.65
N LEU A 70 -7.36 15.59 0.61
CA LEU A 70 -7.37 16.41 1.82
C LEU A 70 -8.46 15.94 2.77
N ASP A 71 -9.68 15.76 2.28
CA ASP A 71 -10.80 15.25 3.08
C ASP A 71 -10.51 13.86 3.67
N VAL A 72 -9.85 12.99 2.90
CA VAL A 72 -9.39 11.67 3.37
C VAL A 72 -8.45 11.79 4.56
N PHE A 73 -7.41 12.59 4.45
CA PHE A 73 -6.40 12.72 5.52
C PHE A 73 -6.90 13.51 6.72
N GLU A 74 -7.69 14.56 6.53
CA GLU A 74 -8.35 15.27 7.63
C GLU A 74 -9.38 14.35 8.34
N GLY A 75 -10.05 13.48 7.61
CA GLY A 75 -10.92 12.44 8.18
C GLY A 75 -10.14 11.44 9.05
N LEU A 76 -8.90 11.07 8.71
CA LEU A 76 -8.05 10.26 9.59
C LEU A 76 -7.65 11.05 10.85
N LYS A 77 -7.26 12.31 10.71
CA LYS A 77 -6.89 13.18 11.85
C LYS A 77 -8.06 13.38 12.81
N SER A 78 -9.26 13.65 12.30
CA SER A 78 -10.45 13.84 13.13
C SER A 78 -10.82 12.59 13.94
N ARG A 79 -10.37 11.41 13.49
CA ARG A 79 -10.53 10.13 14.19
C ARG A 79 -9.38 9.78 15.13
N GLY A 80 -8.40 10.67 15.30
CA GLY A 80 -7.33 10.56 16.28
C GLY A 80 -5.93 10.32 15.71
N VAL A 81 -5.75 10.14 14.40
CA VAL A 81 -4.42 9.91 13.82
C VAL A 81 -3.59 11.18 13.90
N LYS A 82 -2.46 11.11 14.59
CA LYS A 82 -1.47 12.18 14.71
C LYS A 82 -0.27 11.96 13.78
N ASN A 83 0.15 10.70 13.62
CA ASN A 83 1.35 10.35 12.89
C ASN A 83 1.12 9.21 11.90
N ILE A 84 1.63 9.37 10.68
CA ILE A 84 1.86 8.31 9.71
C ILE A 84 3.33 8.38 9.32
N LEU A 85 4.13 7.35 9.67
CA LEU A 85 5.57 7.40 9.42
C LEU A 85 5.89 7.09 7.96
N PHE A 86 5.28 6.01 7.44
CA PHE A 86 5.43 5.61 6.05
C PHE A 86 4.07 5.51 5.36
N LEU A 87 3.97 6.08 4.17
CA LEU A 87 2.83 5.88 3.27
C LEU A 87 3.30 5.12 2.03
N SER A 88 2.84 3.88 1.92
CA SER A 88 3.05 3.06 0.74
C SER A 88 1.97 3.37 -0.29
N VAL A 89 2.34 3.99 -1.37
CA VAL A 89 1.43 4.49 -2.41
C VAL A 89 2.10 4.41 -3.78
N ASP A 90 1.32 4.17 -4.82
CA ASP A 90 1.79 4.29 -6.19
C ASP A 90 2.00 5.77 -6.61
N ASP A 91 2.16 6.00 -7.91
CA ASP A 91 2.47 7.32 -8.47
C ASP A 91 1.25 8.27 -8.43
N ASN A 92 0.63 8.42 -7.24
CA ASN A 92 -0.47 9.36 -7.01
C ASN A 92 0.08 10.67 -6.42
N LYS A 93 0.34 11.64 -7.30
CA LYS A 93 0.91 12.95 -6.91
C LYS A 93 -0.02 13.74 -5.99
N ASN A 94 -1.33 13.68 -6.23
CA ASN A 94 -2.32 14.39 -5.42
C ASN A 94 -2.35 13.84 -4.00
N MET A 95 -2.38 12.52 -3.85
CA MET A 95 -2.31 11.86 -2.55
C MET A 95 -1.01 12.21 -1.82
N LYS A 96 0.15 12.10 -2.49
CA LYS A 96 1.44 12.42 -1.86
C LYS A 96 1.52 13.87 -1.38
N ARG A 97 1.05 14.81 -2.20
CA ARG A 97 1.06 16.24 -1.86
C ARG A 97 0.19 16.53 -0.63
N THR A 98 -1.04 16.04 -0.62
CA THR A 98 -1.99 16.29 0.49
C THR A 98 -1.61 15.55 1.76
N ALA A 99 -1.10 14.31 1.64
CA ALA A 99 -0.56 13.58 2.78
C ALA A 99 0.59 14.31 3.47
N LYS A 100 1.48 14.95 2.69
CA LYS A 100 2.59 15.75 3.22
C LYS A 100 2.12 16.99 3.96
N ILE A 101 1.00 17.60 3.54
CA ILE A 101 0.37 18.74 4.23
C ILE A 101 -0.23 18.26 5.57
N ALA A 102 -0.98 17.16 5.54
CA ALA A 102 -1.66 16.63 6.74
C ALA A 102 -0.68 16.04 7.78
N PHE A 103 0.37 15.37 7.30
CA PHE A 103 1.38 14.66 8.10
C PHE A 103 2.80 15.06 7.64
N PRO A 104 3.37 16.18 8.16
CA PRO A 104 4.62 16.73 7.64
C PRO A 104 5.83 15.78 7.70
N ASN A 105 5.86 14.85 8.66
CA ASN A 105 6.97 13.91 8.85
C ASN A 105 6.84 12.63 8.00
N ILE A 106 5.77 12.51 7.20
CA ILE A 106 5.50 11.31 6.41
C ILE A 106 6.60 11.02 5.38
N THR A 107 7.00 9.77 5.28
CA THR A 107 7.90 9.26 4.24
C THR A 107 7.12 8.41 3.24
N PHE A 108 7.32 8.67 1.94
CA PHE A 108 6.66 7.90 0.89
C PHE A 108 7.50 6.70 0.47
N THR A 109 6.82 5.58 0.26
CA THR A 109 7.40 4.36 -0.31
C THR A 109 6.54 3.88 -1.47
N ASP A 110 7.15 3.18 -2.42
CA ASP A 110 6.39 2.64 -3.54
C ASP A 110 5.58 1.43 -3.11
N SER A 111 4.36 1.33 -3.65
CA SER A 111 3.51 0.17 -3.46
C SER A 111 3.93 -0.95 -4.40
N LEU A 112 4.37 -2.08 -3.86
CA LEU A 112 4.67 -3.27 -4.65
C LEU A 112 3.40 -3.85 -5.30
N THR A 113 2.23 -3.65 -4.69
CA THR A 113 0.95 -4.08 -5.25
C THR A 113 0.64 -3.40 -6.58
N SER A 114 1.16 -2.19 -6.79
CA SER A 114 1.04 -1.49 -8.07
C SER A 114 2.12 -1.90 -9.09
N ILE A 115 3.23 -2.43 -8.63
CA ILE A 115 4.36 -2.84 -9.47
C ILE A 115 4.10 -4.20 -10.10
N TYR A 116 3.69 -5.19 -9.31
CA TYR A 116 3.50 -6.56 -9.80
C TYR A 116 2.51 -6.67 -10.97
N PRO A 117 1.30 -6.10 -10.94
CA PRO A 117 0.38 -6.20 -12.07
C PRO A 117 0.94 -5.61 -13.36
N LYS A 118 1.78 -4.58 -13.26
CA LYS A 118 2.41 -3.95 -14.42
C LYS A 118 3.49 -4.83 -15.04
N PHE A 119 4.21 -5.59 -14.22
CA PHE A 119 5.16 -6.57 -14.71
C PHE A 119 4.46 -7.82 -15.27
N TYR A 120 3.39 -8.29 -14.63
CA TYR A 120 2.67 -9.49 -15.08
C TYR A 120 2.02 -9.35 -16.46
N LYS A 121 1.66 -8.13 -16.88
CA LYS A 121 1.14 -7.90 -18.24
C LYS A 121 2.12 -8.29 -19.35
N TYR A 122 3.41 -8.34 -19.05
CA TYR A 122 4.47 -8.57 -20.03
C TYR A 122 5.15 -9.93 -19.89
N ILE A 123 4.70 -10.77 -18.95
CA ILE A 123 5.43 -11.97 -18.56
C ILE A 123 4.44 -13.13 -18.40
N SER A 124 4.82 -14.32 -18.90
CA SER A 124 4.02 -15.52 -18.70
C SER A 124 3.89 -15.85 -17.19
N GLU A 125 2.79 -16.49 -16.81
CA GLU A 125 2.48 -16.85 -15.41
C GLU A 125 3.61 -17.63 -14.72
N ARG A 126 4.30 -18.49 -15.46
CA ARG A 126 5.45 -19.26 -14.95
C ARG A 126 6.67 -18.37 -14.66
N SER A 127 6.88 -17.33 -15.46
CA SER A 127 7.97 -16.36 -15.27
C SER A 127 7.63 -15.32 -14.20
N SER A 128 6.35 -15.04 -13.93
CA SER A 128 5.91 -14.04 -12.97
C SER A 128 6.29 -14.38 -11.53
N LYS A 129 6.16 -15.65 -11.12
CA LYS A 129 6.59 -16.13 -9.79
C LYS A 129 8.10 -15.96 -9.59
N ASN A 130 8.89 -16.18 -10.64
CA ASN A 130 10.33 -16.01 -10.59
C ASN A 130 10.72 -14.54 -10.45
N ILE A 131 10.03 -13.64 -11.13
CA ILE A 131 10.29 -12.20 -11.04
C ILE A 131 9.93 -11.63 -9.67
N ALA A 132 8.82 -12.05 -9.07
CA ALA A 132 8.46 -11.62 -7.71
C ALA A 132 9.58 -11.99 -6.71
N GLY A 133 10.14 -13.19 -6.82
CA GLY A 133 11.31 -13.62 -6.04
C GLY A 133 12.53 -12.73 -6.28
N LYS A 134 12.80 -12.37 -7.53
CA LYS A 134 13.93 -11.51 -7.89
C LYS A 134 13.76 -10.05 -7.44
N ILE A 135 12.54 -9.51 -7.49
CA ILE A 135 12.27 -8.20 -6.89
C ILE A 135 12.47 -8.25 -5.37
N LYS A 136 12.05 -9.33 -4.71
CA LYS A 136 12.33 -9.54 -3.29
C LYS A 136 13.83 -9.48 -3.00
N GLU A 137 14.66 -10.11 -3.82
CA GLU A 137 16.11 -10.10 -3.65
C GLU A 137 16.68 -8.67 -3.63
N LEU A 138 16.09 -7.71 -4.36
CA LEU A 138 16.53 -6.32 -4.36
C LEU A 138 16.34 -5.63 -3.00
N TYR A 139 15.30 -5.96 -2.25
CA TYR A 139 15.03 -5.34 -0.94
C TYR A 139 15.85 -5.93 0.20
N VAL A 140 16.27 -7.18 0.08
CA VAL A 140 16.90 -7.91 1.19
C VAL A 140 18.41 -7.87 1.18
N GLN A 141 19.04 -7.15 0.24
CA GLN A 141 20.50 -7.02 0.22
C GLN A 141 21.00 -6.28 1.46
N LYS A 142 22.19 -6.64 1.93
CA LYS A 142 22.76 -6.03 3.15
C LYS A 142 23.19 -4.59 2.91
N THR A 143 23.83 -4.33 1.78
CA THR A 143 24.40 -3.03 1.44
C THR A 143 23.79 -2.45 0.17
N LEU A 144 23.96 -1.15 -0.02
CA LEU A 144 23.59 -0.46 -1.26
C LEU A 144 24.40 -0.98 -2.46
N ASP A 145 25.67 -1.33 -2.25
CA ASP A 145 26.52 -1.84 -3.33
C ASP A 145 26.09 -3.24 -3.76
N ASP A 146 25.69 -4.11 -2.84
CA ASP A 146 25.11 -5.41 -3.17
C ASP A 146 23.79 -5.24 -3.93
N TYR A 147 22.94 -4.30 -3.49
CA TYR A 147 21.75 -3.94 -4.25
C TYR A 147 22.06 -3.54 -5.69
N LYS A 148 23.04 -2.64 -5.90
CA LYS A 148 23.41 -2.18 -7.23
C LYS A 148 23.87 -3.31 -8.13
N LYS A 149 24.63 -4.28 -7.61
CA LYS A 149 25.05 -5.48 -8.34
C LYS A 149 23.86 -6.34 -8.74
N VAL A 150 22.97 -6.64 -7.78
CA VAL A 150 21.78 -7.46 -8.04
C VAL A 150 20.82 -6.74 -8.99
N PHE A 151 20.68 -5.43 -8.86
CA PHE A 151 19.84 -4.61 -9.75
C PHE A 151 20.37 -4.60 -11.19
N LYS A 152 21.68 -4.47 -11.38
CA LYS A 152 22.32 -4.57 -12.69
C LYS A 152 22.02 -5.92 -13.34
N ASN A 153 22.25 -7.01 -12.63
CA ASN A 153 21.98 -8.36 -13.13
C ASN A 153 20.48 -8.56 -13.45
N PHE A 154 19.58 -7.99 -12.63
CA PHE A 154 18.14 -8.01 -12.88
C PHE A 154 17.80 -7.27 -14.19
N THR A 155 18.33 -6.06 -14.38
CA THR A 155 18.09 -5.26 -15.58
C THR A 155 18.58 -5.94 -16.85
N GLU A 156 19.78 -6.49 -16.82
CA GLU A 156 20.38 -7.22 -17.96
C GLU A 156 19.54 -8.45 -18.33
N LYS A 157 19.12 -9.23 -17.33
CA LYS A 157 18.33 -10.44 -17.55
C LYS A 157 16.93 -10.19 -18.10
N TYR A 158 16.28 -9.14 -17.64
CA TYR A 158 14.86 -8.87 -17.97
C TYR A 158 14.66 -7.73 -18.97
N ASN A 159 15.72 -7.18 -19.52
CA ASN A 159 15.68 -6.04 -20.44
C ASN A 159 14.83 -6.28 -21.70
N ASN A 160 14.83 -7.51 -22.21
CA ASN A 160 14.05 -7.88 -23.39
C ASN A 160 12.58 -8.25 -23.07
N VAL A 161 12.24 -8.41 -21.80
CA VAL A 161 10.93 -8.90 -21.34
C VAL A 161 10.13 -7.78 -20.67
N ILE A 162 10.81 -6.89 -19.97
CA ILE A 162 10.22 -5.76 -19.25
C ILE A 162 10.80 -4.47 -19.82
N HIS A 163 9.95 -3.56 -20.26
CA HIS A 163 10.43 -2.27 -20.75
C HIS A 163 11.33 -1.58 -19.74
N GLN A 164 12.54 -1.18 -20.16
CA GLN A 164 13.53 -0.53 -19.29
C GLN A 164 12.97 0.65 -18.50
N HIS A 165 12.06 1.39 -19.10
CA HIS A 165 11.40 2.51 -18.44
C HIS A 165 10.59 2.07 -17.22
N LEU A 166 9.93 0.89 -17.24
CA LEU A 166 9.21 0.34 -16.08
C LEU A 166 10.17 -0.10 -15.00
N ILE A 167 11.27 -0.77 -15.39
CA ILE A 167 12.33 -1.16 -14.46
C ILE A 167 12.87 0.08 -13.75
N LYS A 168 13.28 1.09 -14.50
CA LYS A 168 13.82 2.34 -13.94
C LYS A 168 12.78 3.06 -13.07
N LYS A 169 11.54 3.18 -13.52
CA LYS A 169 10.50 3.90 -12.78
C LYS A 169 10.19 3.28 -11.42
N TYR A 170 10.12 1.96 -11.33
CA TYR A 170 9.63 1.27 -10.13
C TYR A 170 10.73 0.71 -9.23
N LEU A 171 11.87 0.35 -9.78
CA LEU A 171 12.93 -0.28 -8.99
C LEU A 171 14.03 0.69 -8.55
N ASN A 172 14.21 1.83 -9.23
CA ASN A 172 15.14 2.86 -8.78
C ASN A 172 14.79 3.43 -7.39
N ASN A 173 13.50 3.47 -7.06
CA ASN A 173 13.07 3.99 -5.76
C ASN A 173 13.45 3.06 -4.60
N ILE A 174 13.73 1.79 -4.86
CA ILE A 174 14.22 0.85 -3.84
C ILE A 174 15.54 1.35 -3.25
N GLU A 175 16.41 1.95 -4.07
CA GLU A 175 17.67 2.52 -3.63
C GLU A 175 17.48 3.50 -2.46
N ASN A 176 16.43 4.31 -2.51
CA ASN A 176 16.11 5.27 -1.45
C ASN A 176 15.74 4.62 -0.11
N THR A 177 15.40 3.33 -0.10
CA THR A 177 15.10 2.60 1.13
C THR A 177 16.36 2.15 1.87
N TYR A 178 17.52 2.16 1.20
CA TYR A 178 18.79 1.72 1.80
C TYR A 178 19.37 2.68 2.84
N LYS A 179 18.81 3.87 2.99
CA LYS A 179 19.08 4.75 4.13
C LYS A 179 18.50 4.22 5.45
N TYR A 180 17.56 3.26 5.39
CA TYR A 180 16.96 2.62 6.55
C TYR A 180 17.64 1.29 6.88
N SER A 181 17.50 0.85 8.13
CA SER A 181 17.94 -0.46 8.56
C SER A 181 17.27 -1.59 7.77
N GLN A 182 17.86 -2.77 7.82
CA GLN A 182 17.26 -3.95 7.18
C GLN A 182 15.90 -4.31 7.77
N ASN A 183 15.70 -4.08 9.08
CA ASN A 183 14.41 -4.35 9.73
C ASN A 183 13.31 -3.47 9.15
N ILE A 184 13.57 -2.18 8.97
CA ILE A 184 12.63 -1.24 8.35
C ILE A 184 12.42 -1.58 6.87
N ARG A 185 13.48 -1.91 6.11
CA ARG A 185 13.32 -2.35 4.72
C ARG A 185 12.47 -3.61 4.61
N ASN A 186 12.65 -4.57 5.53
CA ASN A 186 11.81 -5.76 5.59
C ASN A 186 10.35 -5.42 5.89
N LEU A 187 10.08 -4.46 6.78
CA LEU A 187 8.73 -3.97 7.03
C LEU A 187 8.13 -3.38 5.74
N LEU A 188 8.81 -2.45 5.11
CA LEU A 188 8.36 -1.79 3.89
C LEU A 188 8.16 -2.78 2.74
N PHE A 189 8.94 -3.86 2.72
CA PHE A 189 8.84 -4.91 1.72
C PHE A 189 7.80 -5.99 2.07
N LYS A 190 7.63 -6.39 3.32
CA LYS A 190 6.72 -7.48 3.73
C LYS A 190 5.23 -7.08 3.55
N HIS A 191 4.83 -6.99 2.30
CA HIS A 191 3.45 -6.71 1.86
C HIS A 191 2.56 -7.96 1.80
N SER A 192 2.97 -9.10 2.39
CA SER A 192 2.24 -10.35 2.21
C SER A 192 0.74 -10.25 2.51
N ALA A 193 0.38 -9.40 3.46
CA ALA A 193 -1.03 -9.13 3.74
C ALA A 193 -1.70 -8.27 2.67
N ASN A 194 -0.97 -7.32 2.10
CA ASN A 194 -1.51 -6.42 1.08
C ASN A 194 -1.68 -7.15 -0.24
N ILE A 195 -0.72 -8.01 -0.60
CA ILE A 195 -0.83 -8.84 -1.80
C ILE A 195 -2.02 -9.79 -1.66
N GLN A 196 -2.18 -10.45 -0.52
CA GLN A 196 -3.34 -11.32 -0.28
C GLN A 196 -4.67 -10.56 -0.27
N TYR A 197 -4.72 -9.38 0.31
CA TYR A 197 -5.90 -8.54 0.29
C TYR A 197 -6.21 -8.03 -1.11
N TYR A 198 -5.19 -7.54 -1.83
CA TYR A 198 -5.30 -7.13 -3.23
C TYR A 198 -5.77 -8.29 -4.12
N ASP A 199 -5.14 -9.46 -4.03
CA ASP A 199 -5.51 -10.63 -4.83
C ASP A 199 -6.94 -11.07 -4.54
N LYS A 200 -7.40 -10.98 -3.30
CA LYS A 200 -8.76 -11.37 -2.94
C LYS A 200 -9.79 -10.32 -3.35
N ILE A 201 -9.53 -9.04 -3.18
CA ILE A 201 -10.37 -7.98 -3.75
C ILE A 201 -10.41 -8.15 -5.27
N ARG A 202 -9.27 -8.33 -5.90
CA ARG A 202 -9.20 -8.57 -7.35
C ARG A 202 -9.99 -9.80 -7.76
N LEU A 203 -9.83 -10.94 -7.08
CA LEU A 203 -10.56 -12.17 -7.38
C LEU A 203 -12.07 -12.03 -7.16
N THR A 204 -12.47 -11.28 -6.15
CA THR A 204 -13.88 -10.93 -5.94
C THR A 204 -14.44 -10.15 -7.13
N PHE A 205 -13.66 -9.25 -7.71
CA PHE A 205 -14.08 -8.38 -8.81
C PHE A 205 -13.79 -8.95 -10.21
N ASP A 206 -12.72 -9.73 -10.39
CA ASP A 206 -12.43 -10.41 -11.66
C ASP A 206 -13.50 -11.45 -12.02
N ASN A 207 -14.22 -11.98 -11.03
CA ASN A 207 -15.32 -12.91 -11.22
C ASN A 207 -16.67 -12.22 -11.50
N THR A 208 -16.73 -10.90 -11.38
CA THR A 208 -17.94 -10.10 -11.63
C THR A 208 -17.67 -9.13 -12.78
N THR A 209 -18.54 -9.13 -13.79
CA THR A 209 -18.45 -8.20 -14.92
C THR A 209 -18.69 -6.75 -14.45
N TYR A 210 -19.48 -6.57 -13.42
CA TYR A 210 -19.78 -5.29 -12.77
C TYR A 210 -20.42 -5.50 -11.40
N ILE A 211 -20.43 -4.45 -10.58
CA ILE A 211 -21.12 -4.37 -9.29
C ILE A 211 -22.33 -3.45 -9.45
N ASN A 212 -23.45 -3.81 -8.86
CA ASN A 212 -24.69 -3.02 -9.03
C ASN A 212 -24.67 -1.69 -8.28
N SER A 213 -23.93 -1.59 -7.19
CA SER A 213 -23.83 -0.36 -6.40
C SER A 213 -22.54 -0.32 -5.57
N PHE A 214 -22.21 0.88 -5.09
CA PHE A 214 -21.14 1.03 -4.09
C PHE A 214 -21.50 0.33 -2.77
N ASP A 215 -22.78 0.29 -2.40
CA ASP A 215 -23.22 -0.36 -1.17
C ASP A 215 -23.01 -1.87 -1.21
N ASP A 216 -23.21 -2.51 -2.37
CA ASP A 216 -22.93 -3.92 -2.55
C ASP A 216 -21.42 -4.20 -2.46
N LEU A 217 -20.60 -3.33 -3.07
CA LEU A 217 -19.15 -3.38 -2.93
C LEU A 217 -18.71 -3.31 -1.47
N PHE A 218 -19.24 -2.34 -0.73
CA PHE A 218 -18.87 -2.15 0.66
C PHE A 218 -19.34 -3.29 1.56
N ARG A 219 -20.52 -3.84 1.33
CA ARG A 219 -20.99 -5.03 2.03
C ARG A 219 -20.02 -6.20 1.84
N GLU A 220 -19.63 -6.48 0.62
CA GLU A 220 -18.73 -7.58 0.31
C GLU A 220 -17.33 -7.38 0.92
N LEU A 221 -16.82 -6.15 0.92
CA LEU A 221 -15.56 -5.82 1.58
C LEU A 221 -15.66 -5.88 3.11
N ASP A 222 -16.80 -5.48 3.68
CA ASP A 222 -17.04 -5.54 5.12
C ASP A 222 -17.18 -6.99 5.61
N ASP A 223 -17.91 -7.83 4.90
CA ASP A 223 -18.05 -9.26 5.20
C ASP A 223 -16.71 -10.01 5.20
N ASN A 224 -15.76 -9.53 4.41
CA ASN A 224 -14.41 -10.10 4.32
C ASN A 224 -13.36 -9.43 5.22
N LYS A 225 -13.69 -8.30 5.89
CA LYS A 225 -12.73 -7.50 6.68
C LYS A 225 -11.98 -8.32 7.73
N TYR A 226 -12.66 -9.21 8.44
CA TYR A 226 -12.06 -10.00 9.53
C TYR A 226 -11.03 -11.04 9.05
N LYS A 227 -11.04 -11.40 7.77
CA LYS A 227 -10.08 -12.36 7.20
C LYS A 227 -8.70 -11.73 6.96
N TYR A 228 -8.57 -10.39 7.00
CA TYR A 228 -7.39 -9.67 6.53
C TYR A 228 -6.72 -8.82 7.59
N PHE A 229 -7.38 -8.60 8.73
CA PHE A 229 -6.90 -7.75 9.81
C PHE A 229 -6.41 -8.59 10.99
N GLY A 230 -5.49 -8.04 11.75
CA GLY A 230 -4.84 -8.70 12.86
C GLY A 230 -3.32 -8.52 12.80
N TYR A 231 -2.60 -9.29 13.57
CA TYR A 231 -1.14 -9.16 13.65
C TYR A 231 -0.46 -9.27 12.29
N THR A 232 0.63 -8.53 12.13
CA THR A 232 1.51 -8.66 10.97
C THR A 232 2.17 -10.04 10.94
N SER A 233 2.77 -10.41 9.81
CA SER A 233 3.56 -11.65 9.70
C SER A 233 4.89 -11.60 10.45
N PHE A 234 5.20 -10.51 11.15
CA PHE A 234 6.41 -10.38 11.96
C PHE A 234 6.23 -11.09 13.30
N GLN A 235 7.26 -11.82 13.70
CA GLN A 235 7.35 -12.34 15.06
C GLN A 235 7.57 -11.19 16.05
N LYS A 236 7.17 -11.37 17.32
CA LYS A 236 7.34 -10.34 18.36
C LYS A 236 8.77 -9.79 18.44
N LYS A 237 9.78 -10.66 18.34
CA LYS A 237 11.20 -10.26 18.35
C LYS A 237 11.57 -9.36 17.16
N GLU A 238 11.11 -9.71 15.95
CA GLU A 238 11.35 -8.90 14.75
C GLU A 238 10.68 -7.53 14.88
N TRP A 239 9.45 -7.50 15.40
CA TRP A 239 8.71 -6.25 15.61
C TRP A 239 9.42 -5.33 16.61
N THR A 240 9.93 -5.87 17.72
CA THR A 240 10.72 -5.09 18.67
C THR A 240 11.96 -4.46 18.02
N LEU A 241 12.67 -5.17 17.15
CA LEU A 241 13.82 -4.60 16.43
C LEU A 241 13.39 -3.46 15.49
N ILE A 242 12.26 -3.61 14.80
CA ILE A 242 11.69 -2.54 13.96
C ILE A 242 11.38 -1.30 14.81
N LEU A 243 10.73 -1.47 15.95
CA LEU A 243 10.40 -0.36 16.84
C LEU A 243 11.66 0.34 17.38
N ASN A 244 12.68 -0.41 17.78
CA ASN A 244 13.95 0.18 18.25
C ASN A 244 14.59 1.05 17.16
N ASP A 245 14.58 0.59 15.91
CA ASP A 245 15.10 1.35 14.77
C ASP A 245 14.25 2.61 14.50
N LEU A 246 12.92 2.51 14.65
CA LEU A 246 12.00 3.65 14.45
C LEU A 246 12.15 4.73 15.53
N ILE A 247 12.35 4.32 16.80
CA ILE A 247 12.60 5.25 17.91
C ILE A 247 13.83 6.13 17.63
N GLN A 248 14.86 5.57 17.02
CA GLN A 248 16.06 6.33 16.66
C GLN A 248 15.81 7.35 15.53
N ILE A 249 14.89 7.05 14.61
CA ILE A 249 14.58 7.92 13.47
C ILE A 249 13.55 8.99 13.84
N TYR A 250 12.62 8.66 14.74
CA TYR A 250 11.49 9.50 15.16
C TYR A 250 11.45 9.62 16.70
N PRO A 251 12.47 10.26 17.31
CA PRO A 251 12.57 10.33 18.77
C PRO A 251 11.44 11.13 19.44
N GLU A 252 10.72 11.96 18.64
CA GLU A 252 9.58 12.75 19.11
C GLU A 252 8.27 11.95 19.20
N ILE A 253 8.25 10.70 18.75
CA ILE A 253 7.05 9.87 18.73
C ILE A 253 7.10 8.84 19.84
N GLU A 254 6.03 8.81 20.64
CA GLU A 254 5.85 7.76 21.65
C GLU A 254 5.47 6.43 20.98
N PHE A 255 6.31 5.42 21.18
CA PHE A 255 6.11 4.04 20.69
C PHE A 255 5.72 3.07 21.82
N ILE A 256 5.36 3.59 22.99
CA ILE A 256 5.06 2.78 24.18
C ILE A 256 3.63 3.05 24.63
#